data_01a77578fa33ac23865183f16dfa5700
#
_entry.id   01a77578fa33ac23865183f16dfa5700
#
_cell.length_a   1.000
_cell.length_b   1.000
_cell.length_c   1.000
_cell.angle_alpha   90.00
_cell.angle_beta   90.00
_cell.angle_gamma   90.00
#
_symmetry.space_group_name_H-M   'P 1'
#
loop_
_entity.id
_entity.type
_entity.pdbx_description
1 polymer ?
#
loop_
_entity_poly.entity_id
_entity_poly.type
_entity_poly.pdbx_seq_one_letter_code
_entity_poly.pdbx_strand_id
1 'polypeptide(L)'
;MKIAISGKGGVGKTLLASLLSTVFVEFGYSVIAIDADPDANLAATLGFPHPEKITPISEMSTLIEERTGARPGQIAPYFKLNPKVDDLPEKYSLKYNSIKLMVMGRIKRGGTGCYCPEGALLQALITHLLLARDEVVILDMEAGIEHLSRGTARAVDKLIIVVEPGRRSVETAYRITSLAKDISLQNIAIVGNKFRNQSEREFLISSLPDFEFLGFIPYDQAVVEAALANPRGVARKAKPVREHSL
;
A
#
# COMPACT_ATOMS: atom_id res chain seq x y z
N MET A 1 -14.58 -2.49 -1.84
CA MET A 1 -13.50 -3.11 -2.64
C MET A 1 -12.18 -2.92 -1.93
N LYS A 2 -11.32 -3.94 -1.91
CA LYS A 2 -10.04 -3.95 -1.18
C LYS A 2 -8.91 -4.28 -2.13
N ILE A 3 -8.02 -3.31 -2.33
CA ILE A 3 -6.88 -3.42 -3.26
C ILE A 3 -5.59 -3.34 -2.45
N ALA A 4 -4.72 -4.34 -2.61
CA ALA A 4 -3.36 -4.31 -2.09
C ALA A 4 -2.39 -4.05 -3.24
N ILE A 5 -1.38 -3.21 -3.02
CA ILE A 5 -0.39 -2.83 -4.03
C ILE A 5 0.99 -3.20 -3.50
N SER A 6 1.74 -3.97 -4.27
CA SER A 6 3.10 -4.38 -3.97
C SER A 6 3.99 -4.32 -5.20
N GLY A 7 5.28 -4.56 -5.04
CA GLY A 7 6.27 -4.53 -6.12
C GLY A 7 7.63 -4.08 -5.60
N LYS A 8 8.67 -4.19 -6.41
CA LYS A 8 10.04 -3.79 -6.05
C LYS A 8 10.09 -2.33 -5.54
N GLY A 9 11.08 -2.02 -4.69
CA GLY A 9 11.34 -0.64 -4.27
C GLY A 9 11.54 0.30 -5.47
N GLY A 10 10.91 1.46 -5.45
CA GLY A 10 11.04 2.49 -6.49
C GLY A 10 10.22 2.30 -7.76
N VAL A 11 9.46 1.21 -7.93
CA VAL A 11 8.67 0.97 -9.16
C VAL A 11 7.44 1.87 -9.34
N GLY A 12 7.03 2.63 -8.30
CA GLY A 12 5.89 3.54 -8.35
C GLY A 12 4.61 3.01 -7.72
N LYS A 13 4.70 2.13 -6.72
CA LYS A 13 3.57 1.62 -5.93
C LYS A 13 2.74 2.75 -5.33
N THR A 14 3.39 3.63 -4.59
CA THR A 14 2.78 4.79 -3.92
C THR A 14 2.10 5.74 -4.90
N LEU A 15 2.69 5.95 -6.09
CA LEU A 15 2.05 6.72 -7.16
C LEU A 15 0.76 6.05 -7.61
N LEU A 16 0.79 4.74 -7.88
CA LEU A 16 -0.41 3.99 -8.28
C LEU A 16 -1.48 4.03 -7.17
N ALA A 17 -1.10 3.84 -5.90
CA ALA A 17 -2.01 3.93 -4.76
C ALA A 17 -2.70 5.29 -4.68
N SER A 18 -1.93 6.37 -4.87
CA SER A 18 -2.42 7.74 -4.88
C SER A 18 -3.37 8.00 -6.06
N LEU A 19 -3.02 7.56 -7.27
CA LEU A 19 -3.85 7.70 -8.46
C LEU A 19 -5.19 6.95 -8.31
N LEU A 20 -5.14 5.70 -7.88
CA LEU A 20 -6.36 4.91 -7.64
C LEU A 20 -7.23 5.55 -6.56
N SER A 21 -6.65 6.03 -5.45
CA SER A 21 -7.39 6.72 -4.40
C SER A 21 -8.13 7.94 -4.95
N THR A 22 -7.48 8.74 -5.78
CA THR A 22 -8.08 9.93 -6.39
C THR A 22 -9.19 9.55 -7.37
N VAL A 23 -8.96 8.58 -8.23
CA VAL A 23 -9.93 8.13 -9.23
C VAL A 23 -11.18 7.55 -8.56
N PHE A 24 -11.03 6.74 -7.51
CA PHE A 24 -12.20 6.22 -6.80
C PHE A 24 -13.01 7.32 -6.13
N VAL A 25 -12.38 8.36 -5.58
CA VAL A 25 -13.10 9.52 -5.04
C VAL A 25 -13.83 10.28 -6.15
N GLU A 26 -13.21 10.46 -7.32
CA GLU A 26 -13.86 11.09 -8.50
C GLU A 26 -15.08 10.30 -8.97
N PHE A 27 -15.09 8.99 -8.80
CA PHE A 27 -16.26 8.13 -9.03
C PHE A 27 -17.27 8.11 -7.88
N GLY A 28 -17.07 8.91 -6.84
CA GLY A 28 -18.02 9.05 -5.72
C GLY A 28 -17.84 8.00 -4.61
N TYR A 29 -16.78 7.21 -4.61
CA TYR A 29 -16.52 6.23 -3.55
C TYR A 29 -15.86 6.88 -2.32
N SER A 30 -16.22 6.41 -1.13
CA SER A 30 -15.44 6.65 0.08
C SER A 30 -14.15 5.81 0.02
N VAL A 31 -13.01 6.46 0.21
CA VAL A 31 -11.69 5.80 0.11
C VAL A 31 -10.94 5.89 1.43
N ILE A 32 -10.38 4.76 1.85
CA ILE A 32 -9.37 4.67 2.91
C ILE A 32 -8.05 4.24 2.25
N ALA A 33 -7.09 5.14 2.22
CA ALA A 33 -5.72 4.85 1.79
C ALA A 33 -4.88 4.47 3.03
N ILE A 34 -4.15 3.37 2.93
CA ILE A 34 -3.29 2.87 4.01
C ILE A 34 -1.86 2.88 3.51
N ASP A 35 -1.01 3.68 4.16
CA ASP A 35 0.43 3.67 3.95
C ASP A 35 1.07 2.66 4.90
N ALA A 36 1.45 1.52 4.38
CA ALA A 36 2.12 0.45 5.11
C ALA A 36 3.58 0.26 4.66
N ASP A 37 4.13 1.20 3.88
CA ASP A 37 5.56 1.24 3.58
C ASP A 37 6.29 1.91 4.77
N PRO A 38 7.38 1.32 5.29
CA PRO A 38 8.20 1.95 6.33
C PRO A 38 8.72 3.34 5.99
N ASP A 39 8.90 3.63 4.71
CA ASP A 39 9.32 4.94 4.18
C ASP A 39 8.12 5.78 3.74
N ALA A 40 7.11 5.88 4.58
CA ALA A 40 5.80 6.48 4.37
C ALA A 40 5.79 7.73 3.46
N ASN A 41 5.37 7.56 2.21
CA ASN A 41 5.36 8.62 1.19
C ASN A 41 3.96 8.89 0.61
N LEU A 42 2.96 8.11 0.98
CA LEU A 42 1.62 8.20 0.40
C LEU A 42 0.95 9.54 0.75
N ALA A 43 1.15 10.04 1.96
CA ALA A 43 0.64 11.34 2.40
C ALA A 43 1.15 12.48 1.49
N ALA A 44 2.46 12.52 1.24
CA ALA A 44 3.08 13.52 0.38
C ALA A 44 2.59 13.40 -1.07
N THR A 45 2.48 12.17 -1.58
CA THR A 45 2.05 11.87 -2.95
C THR A 45 0.57 12.25 -3.17
N LEU A 46 -0.29 12.04 -2.18
CA LEU A 46 -1.69 12.48 -2.18
C LEU A 46 -1.86 14.01 -2.00
N GLY A 47 -0.78 14.71 -1.61
CA GLY A 47 -0.78 16.16 -1.41
C GLY A 47 -1.32 16.60 -0.05
N PHE A 48 -1.30 15.74 0.96
CA PHE A 48 -1.65 16.13 2.33
C PHE A 48 -0.77 17.29 2.80
N PRO A 49 -1.33 18.27 3.53
CA PRO A 49 -0.55 19.33 4.12
C PRO A 49 0.36 18.80 5.23
N HIS A 50 1.60 19.29 5.28
CA HIS A 50 2.58 18.93 6.30
C HIS A 50 2.77 17.42 6.54
N PRO A 51 3.05 16.62 5.48
CA PRO A 51 3.19 15.17 5.60
C PRO A 51 4.30 14.77 6.58
N GLU A 52 5.30 15.62 6.77
CA GLU A 52 6.39 15.43 7.71
C GLU A 52 5.98 15.51 9.20
N LYS A 53 4.79 16.01 9.49
CA LYS A 53 4.24 16.12 10.86
C LYS A 53 3.30 14.97 11.21
N ILE A 54 3.05 14.08 10.28
CA ILE A 54 2.15 12.94 10.51
C ILE A 54 2.87 11.92 11.37
N THR A 55 2.31 11.64 12.56
CA THR A 55 2.82 10.57 13.43
C THR A 55 2.24 9.24 12.99
N PRO A 56 3.06 8.27 12.57
CA PRO A 56 2.57 6.92 12.25
C PRO A 56 1.98 6.21 13.46
N ILE A 57 1.02 5.32 13.23
CA ILE A 57 0.35 4.54 14.31
C ILE A 57 1.38 3.77 15.14
N SER A 58 2.42 3.19 14.51
CA SER A 58 3.50 2.46 15.20
C SER A 58 4.31 3.29 16.20
N GLU A 59 4.23 4.61 16.13
CA GLU A 59 4.96 5.55 17.00
C GLU A 59 4.06 6.12 18.10
N MET A 60 2.76 5.83 18.08
CA MET A 60 1.80 6.31 19.07
C MET A 60 1.86 5.44 20.34
N SER A 61 2.91 5.58 21.15
CA SER A 61 3.18 4.73 22.32
C SER A 61 2.03 4.64 23.32
N THR A 62 1.36 5.76 23.59
CA THR A 62 0.20 5.79 24.50
C THR A 62 -0.98 4.99 23.94
N LEU A 63 -1.27 5.10 22.65
CA LEU A 63 -2.32 4.33 21.98
C LEU A 63 -2.00 2.84 22.04
N ILE A 64 -0.74 2.47 21.73
CA ILE A 64 -0.30 1.07 21.74
C ILE A 64 -0.47 0.48 23.13
N GLU A 65 -0.01 1.18 24.18
CA GLU A 65 -0.15 0.75 25.57
C GLU A 65 -1.63 0.60 25.98
N GLU A 66 -2.47 1.60 25.67
CA GLU A 66 -3.92 1.56 25.95
C GLU A 66 -4.59 0.33 25.33
N ARG A 67 -4.25 0.00 24.08
CA ARG A 67 -4.93 -1.06 23.34
C ARG A 67 -4.35 -2.44 23.62
N THR A 68 -3.04 -2.56 23.78
CA THR A 68 -2.35 -3.85 23.94
C THR A 68 -2.06 -4.21 25.38
N GLY A 69 -1.98 -3.22 26.27
CA GLY A 69 -1.57 -3.39 27.66
C GLY A 69 -0.04 -3.39 27.86
N ALA A 70 0.74 -3.05 26.83
CA ALA A 70 2.19 -2.98 26.91
C ALA A 70 2.77 -1.85 26.05
N ARG A 71 3.85 -1.23 26.53
CA ARG A 71 4.57 -0.18 25.79
C ARG A 71 5.52 -0.76 24.74
N PRO A 72 5.66 -0.09 23.58
CA PRO A 72 6.68 -0.44 22.60
C PRO A 72 8.08 -0.43 23.21
N GLY A 73 8.88 -1.46 22.91
CA GLY A 73 10.28 -1.56 23.35
C GLY A 73 10.48 -1.91 24.83
N GLN A 74 9.44 -2.12 25.61
CA GLN A 74 9.53 -2.68 26.97
C GLN A 74 9.31 -4.18 26.96
N ILE A 75 10.05 -4.89 27.82
CA ILE A 75 9.80 -6.32 28.07
C ILE A 75 8.54 -6.42 28.93
N ALA A 76 7.41 -6.70 28.28
CA ALA A 76 6.17 -6.99 28.96
C ALA A 76 5.94 -8.51 28.93
N PRO A 77 5.62 -9.15 30.08
CA PRO A 77 5.38 -10.59 30.11
C PRO A 77 4.13 -10.98 29.32
N TYR A 78 3.18 -10.07 29.14
CA TYR A 78 1.93 -10.31 28.43
C TYR A 78 1.45 -9.04 27.74
N PHE A 79 0.82 -9.18 26.55
CA PHE A 79 0.07 -8.13 25.86
C PHE A 79 -1.03 -8.77 24.99
N LYS A 80 -2.04 -7.96 24.62
CA LYS A 80 -3.16 -8.43 23.80
C LYS A 80 -2.73 -8.58 22.35
N LEU A 81 -2.86 -9.78 21.77
CA LEU A 81 -2.60 -10.05 20.36
C LEU A 81 -3.72 -9.55 19.45
N ASN A 82 -4.97 -9.46 19.94
CA ASN A 82 -6.13 -8.97 19.22
C ASN A 82 -6.71 -7.75 19.96
N PRO A 83 -6.05 -6.59 19.92
CA PRO A 83 -6.56 -5.37 20.56
C PRO A 83 -7.79 -4.85 19.82
N LYS A 84 -8.66 -4.14 20.54
CA LYS A 84 -9.82 -3.44 19.95
C LYS A 84 -9.35 -2.28 19.09
N VAL A 85 -9.82 -2.19 17.83
CA VAL A 85 -9.36 -1.22 16.83
C VAL A 85 -10.49 -0.59 15.99
N ASP A 86 -11.74 -0.97 16.23
CA ASP A 86 -12.91 -0.58 15.44
C ASP A 86 -13.14 0.93 15.40
N ASP A 87 -12.75 1.66 16.43
CA ASP A 87 -12.85 3.11 16.54
C ASP A 87 -11.64 3.87 15.97
N LEU A 88 -10.53 3.19 15.71
CA LEU A 88 -9.28 3.83 15.27
C LEU A 88 -9.38 4.49 13.90
N PRO A 89 -10.06 3.90 12.88
CA PRO A 89 -10.18 4.54 11.59
C PRO A 89 -10.85 5.90 11.65
N GLU A 90 -11.84 6.08 12.50
CA GLU A 90 -12.53 7.37 12.63
C GLU A 90 -11.74 8.39 13.47
N LYS A 91 -10.97 7.92 14.46
CA LYS A 91 -10.21 8.78 15.36
C LYS A 91 -8.84 9.21 14.81
N TYR A 92 -8.16 8.32 14.07
CA TYR A 92 -6.77 8.49 13.68
C TYR A 92 -6.55 8.58 12.18
N SER A 93 -7.58 8.46 11.33
CA SER A 93 -7.42 8.77 9.92
C SER A 93 -7.32 10.28 9.70
N LEU A 94 -6.38 10.67 8.88
CA LEU A 94 -6.29 12.02 8.35
C LEU A 94 -7.23 12.15 7.16
N LYS A 95 -7.89 13.30 7.02
CA LYS A 95 -8.87 13.54 5.95
C LYS A 95 -8.38 14.67 5.05
N TYR A 96 -8.28 14.39 3.76
CA TYR A 96 -7.95 15.39 2.74
C TYR A 96 -8.57 14.99 1.39
N ASN A 97 -9.21 15.93 0.70
CA ASN A 97 -9.87 15.71 -0.60
C ASN A 97 -10.74 14.42 -0.64
N SER A 98 -11.58 14.22 0.40
CA SER A 98 -12.45 13.03 0.55
C SER A 98 -11.71 11.69 0.68
N ILE A 99 -10.40 11.69 0.85
CA ILE A 99 -9.60 10.51 1.15
C ILE A 99 -9.34 10.48 2.65
N LYS A 100 -9.60 9.34 3.29
CA LYS A 100 -9.11 9.02 4.63
C LYS A 100 -7.75 8.34 4.48
N LEU A 101 -6.72 8.85 5.15
CA LEU A 101 -5.37 8.27 5.13
C LEU A 101 -5.01 7.75 6.52
N MET A 102 -4.46 6.55 6.58
CA MET A 102 -3.83 6.00 7.77
C MET A 102 -2.37 5.63 7.45
N VAL A 103 -1.44 6.13 8.27
CA VAL A 103 -0.01 5.84 8.13
C VAL A 103 0.36 4.82 9.22
N MET A 104 0.74 3.62 8.80
CA MET A 104 1.06 2.52 9.72
C MET A 104 2.43 2.69 10.37
N GLY A 105 3.42 3.12 9.60
CA GLY A 105 4.80 3.25 10.04
C GLY A 105 5.54 1.93 10.09
N ARG A 106 6.75 1.98 10.65
CA ARG A 106 7.67 0.84 10.65
C ARG A 106 7.36 -0.13 11.80
N ILE A 107 7.17 -1.40 11.47
CA ILE A 107 7.23 -2.48 12.46
C ILE A 107 8.71 -2.80 12.68
N LYS A 108 9.23 -2.57 13.89
CA LYS A 108 10.60 -2.99 14.23
C LYS A 108 10.65 -4.52 14.20
N ARG A 109 11.30 -5.08 13.18
CA ARG A 109 11.59 -6.50 13.11
C ARG A 109 12.65 -6.83 14.18
N GLY A 110 12.24 -7.15 15.38
CA GLY A 110 13.08 -7.94 16.27
C GLY A 110 13.05 -9.36 15.75
N GLY A 111 14.17 -10.06 15.69
CA GLY A 111 14.42 -11.41 15.15
C GLY A 111 13.22 -12.30 14.79
N THR A 112 13.43 -13.37 14.07
CA THR A 112 12.39 -14.29 13.60
C THR A 112 11.31 -14.57 14.65
N GLY A 113 10.08 -14.04 14.44
CA GLY A 113 8.92 -14.34 15.28
C GLY A 113 8.66 -13.39 16.44
N CYS A 114 9.24 -12.20 16.45
CA CYS A 114 8.98 -11.23 17.53
C CYS A 114 7.56 -10.69 17.44
N TYR A 115 6.67 -11.22 18.26
CA TYR A 115 5.39 -10.61 18.56
C TYR A 115 5.66 -9.38 19.42
N CYS A 116 5.38 -8.17 18.89
CA CYS A 116 5.52 -6.92 19.63
C CYS A 116 4.15 -6.21 19.72
N PRO A 117 3.93 -5.39 20.76
CA PRO A 117 2.64 -4.70 20.94
C PRO A 117 2.23 -3.85 19.74
N GLU A 118 3.17 -3.09 19.16
CA GLU A 118 2.92 -2.27 17.96
C GLU A 118 2.54 -3.15 16.76
N GLY A 119 3.20 -4.27 16.55
CA GLY A 119 2.88 -5.21 15.48
C GLY A 119 1.49 -5.81 15.64
N ALA A 120 1.09 -6.18 16.86
CA ALA A 120 -0.24 -6.71 17.16
C ALA A 120 -1.33 -5.66 16.87
N LEU A 121 -1.11 -4.40 17.26
CA LEU A 121 -2.04 -3.31 16.98
C LEU A 121 -2.18 -3.07 15.47
N LEU A 122 -1.08 -2.97 14.74
CA LEU A 122 -1.09 -2.73 13.29
C LEU A 122 -1.75 -3.90 12.53
N GLN A 123 -1.45 -5.14 12.92
CA GLN A 123 -2.07 -6.31 12.30
C GLN A 123 -3.58 -6.36 12.55
N ALA A 124 -4.03 -6.08 13.78
CA ALA A 124 -5.44 -6.00 14.09
C ALA A 124 -6.15 -4.89 13.32
N LEU A 125 -5.50 -3.72 13.20
CA LEU A 125 -6.04 -2.57 12.47
C LEU A 125 -6.17 -2.85 10.96
N ILE A 126 -5.14 -3.39 10.32
CA ILE A 126 -5.20 -3.78 8.90
C ILE A 126 -6.28 -4.84 8.69
N THR A 127 -6.37 -5.82 9.59
CA THR A 127 -7.41 -6.84 9.55
C THR A 127 -8.81 -6.22 9.61
N HIS A 128 -9.04 -5.29 10.54
CA HIS A 128 -10.31 -4.58 10.67
C HIS A 128 -10.63 -3.78 9.39
N LEU A 129 -9.67 -3.02 8.87
CA LEU A 129 -9.85 -2.21 7.66
C LEU A 129 -10.19 -3.05 6.43
N LEU A 130 -9.62 -4.24 6.31
CA LEU A 130 -9.89 -5.14 5.20
C LEU A 130 -11.20 -5.91 5.37
N LEU A 131 -11.55 -6.36 6.58
CA LEU A 131 -12.69 -7.26 6.81
C LEU A 131 -14.00 -6.52 7.15
N ALA A 132 -13.93 -5.41 7.88
CA ALA A 132 -15.10 -4.80 8.51
C ALA A 132 -15.53 -3.46 7.90
N ARG A 133 -14.86 -2.98 6.83
CA ARG A 133 -15.18 -1.68 6.20
C ARG A 133 -15.84 -1.87 4.85
N ASP A 134 -16.81 -1.03 4.52
CA ASP A 134 -17.50 -1.02 3.23
C ASP A 134 -16.83 -0.10 2.19
N GLU A 135 -15.98 0.83 2.64
CA GLU A 135 -15.24 1.74 1.78
C GLU A 135 -14.28 1.00 0.83
N VAL A 136 -13.85 1.69 -0.21
CA VAL A 136 -12.70 1.26 -1.00
C VAL A 136 -11.45 1.40 -0.14
N VAL A 137 -10.74 0.30 0.10
CA VAL A 137 -9.48 0.30 0.84
C VAL A 137 -8.34 0.07 -0.13
N ILE A 138 -7.35 0.97 -0.12
CA ILE A 138 -6.14 0.86 -0.93
C ILE A 138 -4.96 0.76 0.03
N LEU A 139 -4.28 -0.38 0.01
CA LEU A 139 -3.14 -0.70 0.85
C LEU A 139 -1.85 -0.58 0.04
N ASP A 140 -1.07 0.47 0.28
CA ASP A 140 0.28 0.65 -0.27
C ASP A 140 1.29 -0.08 0.60
N MET A 141 1.91 -1.13 0.06
CA MET A 141 2.85 -1.99 0.78
C MET A 141 4.28 -1.82 0.26
N GLU A 142 5.25 -2.22 1.06
CA GLU A 142 6.64 -2.36 0.61
C GLU A 142 6.82 -3.50 -0.42
N ALA A 143 8.06 -3.87 -0.71
CA ALA A 143 8.41 -4.93 -1.68
C ALA A 143 8.10 -6.36 -1.18
N GLY A 144 6.89 -6.58 -0.68
CA GLY A 144 6.41 -7.85 -0.14
C GLY A 144 4.93 -7.81 0.17
N ILE A 145 4.46 -8.79 0.94
CA ILE A 145 3.07 -8.91 1.39
C ILE A 145 3.00 -9.20 2.91
N GLU A 146 4.01 -8.77 3.64
CA GLU A 146 4.18 -9.06 5.07
C GLU A 146 3.04 -8.54 5.95
N HIS A 147 2.32 -7.53 5.46
CA HIS A 147 1.14 -6.98 6.13
C HIS A 147 -0.12 -7.83 5.96
N LEU A 148 -0.10 -8.79 5.03
CA LEU A 148 -1.20 -9.72 4.78
C LEU A 148 -0.94 -11.07 5.48
N SER A 149 -2.01 -11.64 6.00
CA SER A 149 -2.05 -12.98 6.58
C SER A 149 -3.05 -13.85 5.81
N ARG A 150 -3.08 -15.15 6.07
CA ARG A 150 -4.11 -16.04 5.51
C ARG A 150 -5.53 -15.58 5.82
N GLY A 151 -5.74 -14.95 6.97
CA GLY A 151 -7.05 -14.42 7.36
C GLY A 151 -7.45 -13.18 6.55
N THR A 152 -6.53 -12.25 6.33
CA THR A 152 -6.79 -11.00 5.62
C THR A 152 -6.70 -11.13 4.10
N ALA A 153 -5.93 -12.09 3.59
CA ALA A 153 -5.79 -12.32 2.15
C ALA A 153 -7.12 -12.59 1.45
N ARG A 154 -8.03 -13.28 2.14
CA ARG A 154 -9.39 -13.57 1.61
C ARG A 154 -10.27 -12.33 1.45
N ALA A 155 -9.95 -11.26 2.14
CA ALA A 155 -10.67 -10.00 2.06
C ALA A 155 -10.08 -9.04 1.01
N VAL A 156 -8.94 -9.37 0.43
CA VAL A 156 -8.33 -8.58 -0.65
C VAL A 156 -8.95 -9.00 -1.98
N ASP A 157 -9.70 -8.09 -2.59
CA ASP A 157 -10.35 -8.35 -3.88
C ASP A 157 -9.33 -8.45 -5.02
N LYS A 158 -8.24 -7.67 -4.97
CA LYS A 158 -7.15 -7.72 -5.96
C LYS A 158 -5.80 -7.31 -5.37
N LEU A 159 -4.78 -8.12 -5.61
CA LEU A 159 -3.38 -7.74 -5.43
C LEU A 159 -2.82 -7.22 -6.75
N ILE A 160 -2.40 -5.97 -6.76
CA ILE A 160 -1.73 -5.36 -7.91
C ILE A 160 -0.23 -5.35 -7.66
N ILE A 161 0.52 -5.99 -8.55
CA ILE A 161 1.97 -5.97 -8.52
C ILE A 161 2.46 -4.97 -9.57
N VAL A 162 3.11 -3.90 -9.12
CA VAL A 162 3.70 -2.90 -10.01
C VAL A 162 5.07 -3.37 -10.47
N VAL A 163 5.28 -3.37 -11.78
CA VAL A 163 6.55 -3.77 -12.41
C VAL A 163 7.07 -2.68 -13.32
N GLU A 164 8.38 -2.50 -13.35
CA GLU A 164 9.10 -1.66 -14.32
C GLU A 164 9.94 -2.53 -15.25
N PRO A 165 10.31 -2.06 -16.45
CA PRO A 165 11.16 -2.80 -17.36
C PRO A 165 12.50 -3.13 -16.72
N GLY A 166 12.73 -4.42 -16.43
CA GLY A 166 13.97 -4.92 -15.83
C GLY A 166 13.80 -6.25 -15.12
N ARG A 167 14.80 -7.11 -15.27
CA ARG A 167 14.80 -8.50 -14.73
C ARG A 167 14.50 -8.56 -13.24
N ARG A 168 15.11 -7.66 -12.42
CA ARG A 168 14.89 -7.64 -10.97
C ARG A 168 13.44 -7.32 -10.57
N SER A 169 12.74 -6.51 -11.37
CA SER A 169 11.32 -6.21 -11.14
C SER A 169 10.45 -7.42 -11.44
N VAL A 170 10.74 -8.12 -12.54
CA VAL A 170 10.08 -9.38 -12.94
C VAL A 170 10.31 -10.47 -11.88
N GLU A 171 11.53 -10.69 -11.43
CA GLU A 171 11.87 -11.66 -10.37
C GLU A 171 11.12 -11.36 -9.07
N THR A 172 11.03 -10.06 -8.72
CA THR A 172 10.26 -9.63 -7.54
C THR A 172 8.77 -9.94 -7.70
N ALA A 173 8.19 -9.76 -8.89
CA ALA A 173 6.80 -10.10 -9.15
C ALA A 173 6.53 -11.60 -8.94
N TYR A 174 7.37 -12.47 -9.47
CA TYR A 174 7.25 -13.92 -9.23
C TYR A 174 7.37 -14.30 -7.75
N ARG A 175 8.32 -13.68 -7.03
CA ARG A 175 8.47 -13.89 -5.58
C ARG A 175 7.22 -13.47 -4.80
N ILE A 176 6.68 -12.28 -5.08
CA ILE A 176 5.45 -11.79 -4.45
C ILE A 176 4.29 -12.74 -4.75
N THR A 177 4.17 -13.21 -5.98
CA THR A 177 3.13 -14.17 -6.39
C THR A 177 3.26 -15.51 -5.65
N SER A 178 4.47 -16.02 -5.45
CA SER A 178 4.68 -17.22 -4.64
C SER A 178 4.20 -17.03 -3.22
N LEU A 179 4.61 -15.93 -2.57
CA LEU A 179 4.16 -15.60 -1.21
C LEU A 179 2.64 -15.41 -1.12
N ALA A 180 2.02 -14.81 -2.14
CA ALA A 180 0.57 -14.62 -2.19
C ALA A 180 -0.18 -15.96 -2.28
N LYS A 181 0.34 -16.92 -3.04
CA LYS A 181 -0.20 -18.29 -3.10
C LYS A 181 -0.13 -18.99 -1.74
N ASP A 182 0.95 -18.80 -0.99
CA ASP A 182 1.14 -19.40 0.35
C ASP A 182 0.07 -18.95 1.36
N ILE A 183 -0.48 -17.74 1.17
CA ILE A 183 -1.59 -17.21 1.99
C ILE A 183 -2.95 -17.31 1.30
N SER A 184 -3.05 -18.06 0.19
CA SER A 184 -4.28 -18.28 -0.59
C SER A 184 -4.86 -17.03 -1.26
N LEU A 185 -4.04 -16.04 -1.59
CA LEU A 185 -4.40 -14.86 -2.36
C LEU A 185 -4.20 -15.16 -3.86
N GLN A 186 -5.29 -15.32 -4.59
CA GLN A 186 -5.27 -15.79 -5.98
C GLN A 186 -5.51 -14.69 -7.02
N ASN A 187 -6.25 -13.65 -6.66
CA ASN A 187 -6.59 -12.58 -7.59
C ASN A 187 -5.44 -11.57 -7.70
N ILE A 188 -4.50 -11.86 -8.59
CA ILE A 188 -3.27 -11.11 -8.79
C ILE A 188 -3.25 -10.55 -10.20
N ALA A 189 -2.92 -9.27 -10.33
CA ALA A 189 -2.74 -8.61 -11.61
C ALA A 189 -1.49 -7.73 -11.62
N ILE A 190 -1.03 -7.37 -12.81
CA ILE A 190 0.16 -6.57 -13.04
C ILE A 190 -0.23 -5.17 -13.54
N VAL A 191 0.49 -4.16 -13.09
CA VAL A 191 0.57 -2.85 -13.74
C VAL A 191 2.00 -2.63 -14.18
N GLY A 192 2.22 -2.49 -15.50
CA GLY A 192 3.51 -2.10 -16.07
C GLY A 192 3.72 -0.59 -15.89
N ASN A 193 4.82 -0.17 -15.29
CA ASN A 193 5.10 1.24 -15.03
C ASN A 193 6.46 1.65 -15.58
N LYS A 194 6.62 2.95 -15.88
CA LYS A 194 7.87 3.57 -16.32
C LYS A 194 8.45 3.00 -17.62
N PHE A 195 7.66 2.42 -18.49
CA PHE A 195 8.14 2.02 -19.80
C PHE A 195 8.34 3.25 -20.70
N ARG A 196 9.36 3.24 -21.56
CA ARG A 196 9.75 4.36 -22.43
C ARG A 196 9.43 4.12 -23.89
N ASN A 197 9.31 2.87 -24.27
CA ASN A 197 9.10 2.47 -25.65
C ASN A 197 8.37 1.13 -25.75
N GLN A 198 7.98 0.76 -26.96
CA GLN A 198 7.23 -0.45 -27.23
C GLN A 198 8.01 -1.73 -26.86
N SER A 199 9.33 -1.75 -27.08
CA SER A 199 10.16 -2.92 -26.77
C SER A 199 10.20 -3.19 -25.25
N GLU A 200 10.22 -2.16 -24.41
CA GLU A 200 10.13 -2.30 -22.96
C GLU A 200 8.77 -2.84 -22.50
N ARG A 201 7.69 -2.41 -23.16
CA ARG A 201 6.34 -2.96 -22.92
C ARG A 201 6.27 -4.44 -23.30
N GLU A 202 6.77 -4.80 -24.48
CA GLU A 202 6.83 -6.19 -24.98
C GLU A 202 7.69 -7.08 -24.07
N PHE A 203 8.82 -6.55 -23.59
CA PHE A 203 9.64 -7.24 -22.59
C PHE A 203 8.85 -7.61 -21.35
N LEU A 204 8.05 -6.69 -20.79
CA LEU A 204 7.22 -6.97 -19.61
C LEU A 204 6.18 -8.06 -19.91
N ILE A 205 5.46 -7.94 -21.02
CA ILE A 205 4.43 -8.91 -21.42
C ILE A 205 5.05 -10.30 -21.63
N SER A 206 6.14 -10.39 -22.36
CA SER A 206 6.82 -11.66 -22.63
C SER A 206 7.48 -12.29 -21.40
N SER A 207 7.89 -11.47 -20.42
CA SER A 207 8.48 -11.94 -19.17
C SER A 207 7.46 -12.38 -18.12
N LEU A 208 6.18 -12.02 -18.29
CA LEU A 208 5.09 -12.30 -17.36
C LEU A 208 3.85 -12.83 -18.11
N PRO A 209 3.99 -13.94 -18.91
CA PRO A 209 2.93 -14.39 -19.83
C PRO A 209 1.68 -14.91 -19.11
N ASP A 210 1.82 -15.39 -17.87
CA ASP A 210 0.74 -15.99 -17.09
C ASP A 210 -0.04 -14.96 -16.24
N PHE A 211 0.25 -13.66 -16.41
CA PHE A 211 -0.38 -12.62 -15.60
C PHE A 211 -1.35 -11.75 -16.39
N GLU A 212 -2.44 -11.38 -15.74
CA GLU A 212 -3.33 -10.32 -16.19
C GLU A 212 -2.62 -8.97 -16.08
N PHE A 213 -2.49 -8.23 -17.19
CA PHE A 213 -2.08 -6.83 -17.16
C PHE A 213 -3.31 -5.92 -17.13
N LEU A 214 -3.47 -5.15 -16.05
CA LEU A 214 -4.54 -4.15 -15.95
C LEU A 214 -4.26 -2.91 -16.79
N GLY A 215 -2.99 -2.64 -17.08
CA GLY A 215 -2.59 -1.50 -17.89
C GLY A 215 -1.11 -1.18 -17.79
N PHE A 216 -0.73 -0.11 -18.50
CA PHE A 216 0.64 0.36 -18.59
C PHE A 216 0.70 1.86 -18.37
N ILE A 217 1.61 2.31 -17.51
CA ILE A 217 1.87 3.72 -17.22
C ILE A 217 3.23 4.06 -17.81
N PRO A 218 3.29 4.94 -18.83
CA PRO A 218 4.56 5.31 -19.43
C PRO A 218 5.44 6.11 -18.44
N TYR A 219 6.74 6.13 -18.72
CA TYR A 219 7.64 7.04 -18.04
C TYR A 219 7.27 8.48 -18.41
N ASP A 220 7.04 9.31 -17.40
CA ASP A 220 6.72 10.73 -17.57
C ASP A 220 7.72 11.57 -16.79
N GLN A 221 8.50 12.37 -17.53
CA GLN A 221 9.48 13.27 -16.94
C GLN A 221 8.83 14.34 -16.05
N ALA A 222 7.60 14.78 -16.38
CA ALA A 222 6.89 15.76 -15.57
C ALA A 222 6.50 15.22 -14.19
N VAL A 223 6.26 13.90 -14.08
CA VAL A 223 6.03 13.23 -12.79
C VAL A 223 7.30 13.25 -11.94
N VAL A 224 8.46 12.99 -12.55
CA VAL A 224 9.77 13.03 -11.87
C VAL A 224 10.08 14.45 -11.40
N GLU A 225 9.91 15.44 -12.27
CA GLU A 225 10.15 16.86 -11.94
C GLU A 225 9.18 17.36 -10.86
N ALA A 226 7.93 16.92 -10.90
CA ALA A 226 6.96 17.25 -9.86
C ALA A 226 7.36 16.65 -8.49
N ALA A 227 7.92 15.44 -8.49
CA ALA A 227 8.43 14.82 -7.27
C ALA A 227 9.68 15.55 -6.71
N LEU A 228 10.52 16.09 -7.58
CA LEU A 228 11.70 16.88 -7.19
C LEU A 228 11.34 18.28 -6.71
N ALA A 229 10.42 18.96 -7.41
CA ALA A 229 10.06 20.35 -7.14
C ALA A 229 9.10 20.49 -5.94
N ASN A 230 8.16 19.59 -5.80
CA ASN A 230 7.17 19.58 -4.72
C ASN A 230 6.52 18.20 -4.61
N PRO A 231 6.89 17.37 -3.64
CA PRO A 231 6.27 16.06 -3.43
C PRO A 231 4.73 16.13 -3.25
N ARG A 232 4.22 17.32 -2.93
CA ARG A 232 2.79 17.60 -2.68
C ARG A 232 2.01 17.77 -3.99
N GLY A 233 1.71 16.71 -4.70
CA GLY A 233 0.81 16.80 -5.85
C GLY A 233 1.25 16.08 -7.12
N VAL A 234 2.09 15.10 -6.97
CA VAL A 234 2.51 14.22 -8.07
C VAL A 234 1.31 13.56 -8.76
N ALA A 235 0.30 13.15 -7.99
CA ALA A 235 -0.91 12.52 -8.50
C ALA A 235 -1.76 13.43 -9.40
N ARG A 236 -1.70 14.76 -9.23
CA ARG A 236 -2.46 15.71 -10.07
C ARG A 236 -1.90 15.85 -11.49
N LYS A 237 -0.65 15.50 -11.75
CA LYS A 237 0.01 15.63 -13.05
C LYS A 237 0.05 14.34 -13.85
N ALA A 238 0.00 13.18 -13.19
CA ALA A 238 -0.07 11.89 -13.85
C ALA A 238 -1.50 11.65 -14.38
N LYS A 239 -1.74 11.94 -15.67
CA LYS A 239 -3.00 11.59 -16.33
C LYS A 239 -2.91 10.15 -16.82
N PRO A 240 -3.86 9.26 -16.48
CA PRO A 240 -3.93 7.96 -17.13
C PRO A 240 -4.23 8.16 -18.61
N VAL A 241 -3.42 7.55 -19.47
CA VAL A 241 -3.72 7.46 -20.89
C VAL A 241 -4.92 6.51 -21.01
N ARG A 242 -6.10 7.05 -21.32
CA ARG A 242 -7.25 6.24 -21.73
C ARG A 242 -6.90 5.66 -23.09
N GLU A 243 -6.62 4.37 -23.17
CA GLU A 243 -6.65 3.67 -24.44
C GLU A 243 -8.10 3.72 -24.94
N HIS A 244 -8.33 4.45 -26.03
CA HIS A 244 -9.56 4.28 -26.79
C HIS A 244 -9.54 2.86 -27.34
N SER A 245 -10.44 2.03 -26.85
CA SER A 245 -10.78 0.74 -27.44
C SER A 245 -11.12 0.94 -28.90
N LEU A 246 -10.35 0.28 -29.78
CA LEU A 246 -10.77 -0.15 -31.09
C LEU A 246 -11.29 -1.56 -31.01
#